data_fb8a979a1cb7580105bbd6e922e9b002
#
_entry.id   fb8a979a1cb7580105bbd6e922e9b002
#
_cell.length_a   1.000
_cell.length_b   1.000
_cell.length_c   1.000
_cell.angle_alpha   90.00
_cell.angle_beta   90.00
_cell.angle_gamma   90.00
#
_symmetry.space_group_name_H-M   'P 1'
#
loop_
_entity.id
_entity.type
_entity.pdbx_description
1 polymer ?
#
loop_
_entity_poly.entity_id
_entity_poly.type
_entity_poly.pdbx_seq_one_letter_code
_entity_poly.pdbx_strand_id
1 'polypeptide(L)'
;ANKLHEQTHICDWTGIQQDSEIIPTIGTIKQEIRPFAVLALEDEPARHRLRSEIFAKNKFPQKPLPLTPKPSHKPKRLRIGYFSADFHNHATMYLMAKIFEAHDPEKLELYAYSFGDEANDEMRQRLINSVDVFDDVKMMSDQDIALLARQDEIDIAIDLKGFTINSRTGIFAYRAAPIQISYLGYPGTMGAEFIDYIIADKVVIPEKDKPYYSESVIYLPHSYQVNDDTRVISDRTTTKFAMRLPEHGFVFCCFNQNYKISPAEFNIWMRLLGKVDGSVLWLLKSNKWAESNLRVEAEKRGVSGDRLIFAEKLPQAEHLARQKLADLFLDTFNVNAHTTASDALWAGLPVVTKLGQGFAARVAGSLLSAIDMPELITDTEQDYEALILDLATNPERLGAIKQKLAVNRLSKPLFNTELFTKHLEDGYQRAYQQYFDGKEPEAIYVPEQV
;
A
#
# COMPACT_ATOMS: atom_id res chain seq x y z
N ALA A 1 -16.58 -16.61 1.09
CA ALA A 1 -15.52 -15.61 1.26
C ALA A 1 -14.12 -16.24 1.25
N ASN A 2 -13.76 -17.07 2.24
CA ASN A 2 -12.40 -17.66 2.28
C ASN A 2 -12.07 -18.44 0.99
N LYS A 3 -13.02 -19.25 0.48
CA LYS A 3 -12.84 -19.95 -0.80
C LYS A 3 -12.50 -19.00 -1.95
N LEU A 4 -13.28 -17.91 -2.12
CA LEU A 4 -13.03 -16.92 -3.19
C LEU A 4 -11.68 -16.22 -3.01
N HIS A 5 -11.33 -15.87 -1.77
CA HIS A 5 -10.02 -15.28 -1.48
C HIS A 5 -8.87 -16.24 -1.83
N GLU A 6 -8.95 -17.51 -1.42
CA GLU A 6 -7.95 -18.52 -1.80
C GLU A 6 -7.88 -18.70 -3.33
N GLN A 7 -9.02 -18.67 -4.01
CA GLN A 7 -9.08 -18.74 -5.47
C GLN A 7 -8.40 -17.55 -6.15
N THR A 8 -8.46 -16.34 -5.58
CA THR A 8 -7.68 -15.22 -6.13
C THR A 8 -6.18 -15.46 -6.05
N HIS A 9 -5.68 -16.08 -4.97
CA HIS A 9 -4.25 -16.40 -4.79
C HIS A 9 -3.70 -17.41 -5.80
N ILE A 10 -4.56 -18.26 -6.35
CA ILE A 10 -4.17 -19.21 -7.40
C ILE A 10 -4.67 -18.81 -8.78
N CYS A 11 -5.25 -17.62 -8.94
CA CYS A 11 -5.86 -17.14 -10.19
C CYS A 11 -6.88 -18.13 -10.78
N ASP A 12 -7.64 -18.85 -9.94
CA ASP A 12 -8.81 -19.62 -10.35
C ASP A 12 -10.05 -18.72 -10.31
N TRP A 13 -10.41 -18.20 -11.44
CA TRP A 13 -11.53 -17.25 -11.54
C TRP A 13 -12.90 -17.92 -11.76
N THR A 14 -12.96 -19.24 -11.85
CA THR A 14 -14.21 -19.99 -12.09
C THR A 14 -15.25 -19.68 -11.00
N GLY A 15 -14.85 -19.73 -9.71
CA GLY A 15 -15.76 -19.44 -8.60
C GLY A 15 -16.15 -17.95 -8.54
N ILE A 16 -15.24 -17.05 -8.89
CA ILE A 16 -15.53 -15.61 -8.89
C ILE A 16 -16.62 -15.27 -9.93
N GLN A 17 -16.57 -15.87 -11.09
CA GLN A 17 -17.58 -15.68 -12.15
C GLN A 17 -18.94 -16.29 -11.75
N GLN A 18 -18.92 -17.49 -11.16
CA GLN A 18 -20.15 -18.19 -10.72
C GLN A 18 -20.82 -17.47 -9.52
N ASP A 19 -20.01 -16.95 -8.61
CA ASP A 19 -20.44 -16.39 -7.33
C ASP A 19 -20.47 -14.85 -7.35
N SER A 20 -20.41 -14.22 -8.54
CA SER A 20 -20.36 -12.76 -8.67
C SER A 20 -21.52 -12.03 -7.99
N GLU A 21 -22.72 -12.62 -8.02
CA GLU A 21 -23.93 -12.05 -7.39
C GLU A 21 -23.87 -12.04 -5.88
N ILE A 22 -23.09 -12.94 -5.26
CA ILE A 22 -22.98 -13.00 -3.79
C ILE A 22 -21.85 -12.13 -3.25
N ILE A 23 -20.88 -11.71 -4.06
CA ILE A 23 -19.74 -10.88 -3.63
C ILE A 23 -20.22 -9.63 -2.86
N PRO A 24 -21.23 -8.86 -3.34
CA PRO A 24 -21.76 -7.71 -2.60
C PRO A 24 -22.30 -8.02 -1.20
N THR A 25 -22.75 -9.24 -0.97
CA THR A 25 -23.34 -9.68 0.32
C THR A 25 -22.33 -10.24 1.31
N ILE A 26 -21.13 -10.56 0.84
CA ILE A 26 -20.07 -11.13 1.66
C ILE A 26 -19.62 -10.12 2.73
N GLY A 27 -19.80 -10.51 4.00
CA GLY A 27 -19.38 -9.68 5.14
C GLY A 27 -20.26 -8.45 5.41
N THR A 28 -21.39 -8.27 4.67
CA THR A 28 -22.29 -7.12 4.84
C THR A 28 -23.61 -7.47 5.57
N ILE A 29 -23.95 -8.74 5.76
CA ILE A 29 -25.26 -9.12 6.33
C ILE A 29 -25.13 -9.69 7.74
N LYS A 30 -24.46 -10.79 7.96
CA LYS A 30 -24.37 -11.45 9.28
C LYS A 30 -23.00 -12.07 9.58
N GLN A 31 -22.29 -12.49 8.56
CA GLN A 31 -21.02 -13.18 8.72
C GLN A 31 -19.89 -12.18 8.54
N GLU A 32 -19.13 -11.98 9.60
CA GLU A 32 -17.92 -11.18 9.53
C GLU A 32 -16.88 -11.84 8.63
N ILE A 33 -16.18 -11.00 7.88
CA ILE A 33 -15.01 -11.41 7.09
C ILE A 33 -13.90 -10.40 7.30
N ARG A 34 -12.65 -10.85 7.22
CA ARG A 34 -11.53 -9.93 7.20
C ARG A 34 -11.65 -9.01 5.98
N PRO A 35 -11.77 -7.68 6.15
CA PRO A 35 -12.04 -6.76 5.05
C PRO A 35 -11.01 -6.82 3.92
N PHE A 36 -9.73 -7.04 4.24
CA PHE A 36 -8.65 -7.18 3.27
C PHE A 36 -8.94 -8.27 2.22
N ALA A 37 -9.56 -9.37 2.61
CA ALA A 37 -9.83 -10.51 1.72
C ALA A 37 -10.81 -10.21 0.58
N VAL A 38 -11.54 -9.10 0.66
CA VAL A 38 -12.57 -8.72 -0.32
C VAL A 38 -12.13 -7.59 -1.23
N LEU A 39 -11.07 -6.87 -0.89
CA LEU A 39 -10.57 -5.74 -1.69
C LEU A 39 -10.27 -6.13 -3.14
N ALA A 40 -9.74 -7.35 -3.37
CA ALA A 40 -9.46 -7.83 -4.72
C ALA A 40 -10.72 -8.30 -5.50
N LEU A 41 -11.85 -8.52 -4.80
CA LEU A 41 -13.07 -9.04 -5.41
C LEU A 41 -13.99 -7.94 -5.93
N GLU A 42 -14.00 -6.77 -5.28
CA GLU A 42 -14.78 -5.61 -5.72
C GLU A 42 -14.17 -4.29 -5.26
N ASP A 43 -14.47 -3.23 -5.99
CA ASP A 43 -14.06 -1.86 -5.69
C ASP A 43 -15.31 -0.99 -5.42
N GLU A 44 -15.84 -1.10 -4.17
CA GLU A 44 -17.05 -0.39 -3.74
C GLU A 44 -16.90 0.18 -2.31
N PRO A 45 -16.57 1.47 -2.17
CA PRO A 45 -16.23 2.10 -0.90
C PRO A 45 -17.29 1.97 0.19
N ALA A 46 -18.58 2.08 -0.16
CA ALA A 46 -19.67 1.96 0.81
C ALA A 46 -19.71 0.56 1.45
N ARG A 47 -19.52 -0.49 0.64
CA ARG A 47 -19.48 -1.86 1.16
C ARG A 47 -18.16 -2.16 1.88
N HIS A 48 -17.03 -1.57 1.44
CA HIS A 48 -15.78 -1.67 2.18
C HIS A 48 -15.93 -1.11 3.60
N ARG A 49 -16.55 0.07 3.76
CA ARG A 49 -16.86 0.65 5.07
C ARG A 49 -17.75 -0.28 5.90
N LEU A 50 -18.88 -0.71 5.35
CA LEU A 50 -19.82 -1.58 6.09
C LEU A 50 -19.16 -2.88 6.58
N ARG A 51 -18.31 -3.51 5.75
CA ARG A 51 -17.55 -4.71 6.15
C ARG A 51 -16.57 -4.44 7.29
N SER A 52 -15.87 -3.32 7.21
CA SER A 52 -14.93 -2.91 8.25
C SER A 52 -15.65 -2.64 9.57
N GLU A 53 -16.78 -1.92 9.55
CA GLU A 53 -17.60 -1.66 10.74
C GLU A 53 -18.11 -2.95 11.38
N ILE A 54 -18.66 -3.89 10.59
CA ILE A 54 -19.13 -5.19 11.09
C ILE A 54 -17.97 -6.00 11.68
N PHE A 55 -16.84 -6.05 10.98
CA PHE A 55 -15.66 -6.79 11.43
C PHE A 55 -15.08 -6.19 12.70
N ALA A 56 -14.88 -4.88 12.76
CA ALA A 56 -14.36 -4.19 13.94
C ALA A 56 -15.26 -4.42 15.16
N LYS A 57 -16.56 -4.19 15.00
CA LYS A 57 -17.55 -4.36 16.09
C LYS A 57 -17.56 -5.77 16.66
N ASN A 58 -17.46 -6.79 15.80
CA ASN A 58 -17.56 -8.18 16.23
C ASN A 58 -16.25 -8.74 16.79
N LYS A 59 -15.11 -8.35 16.20
CA LYS A 59 -13.78 -8.88 16.58
C LYS A 59 -13.11 -8.10 17.69
N PHE A 60 -13.32 -6.79 17.72
CA PHE A 60 -12.60 -5.88 18.60
C PHE A 60 -13.57 -5.02 19.40
N PRO A 61 -14.40 -5.61 20.26
CA PRO A 61 -15.28 -4.83 21.13
C PRO A 61 -14.43 -3.87 21.97
N GLN A 62 -14.85 -2.63 22.03
CA GLN A 62 -14.14 -1.60 22.78
C GLN A 62 -14.07 -1.96 24.26
N LYS A 63 -12.89 -1.87 24.83
CA LYS A 63 -12.58 -2.07 26.25
C LYS A 63 -11.58 -1.01 26.71
N PRO A 64 -11.93 0.28 26.60
CA PRO A 64 -10.98 1.33 26.86
C PRO A 64 -10.45 1.26 28.29
N LEU A 65 -9.16 1.36 28.44
CA LEU A 65 -8.52 1.60 29.73
C LEU A 65 -8.97 2.98 30.26
N PRO A 66 -8.93 3.21 31.57
CA PRO A 66 -9.21 4.53 32.13
C PRO A 66 -8.40 5.60 31.42
N LEU A 67 -9.06 6.69 31.02
CA LEU A 67 -8.38 7.81 30.35
C LEU A 67 -7.29 8.37 31.25
N THR A 68 -6.12 8.61 30.69
CA THR A 68 -5.08 9.41 31.33
C THR A 68 -5.57 10.85 31.41
N PRO A 69 -5.39 11.55 32.55
CA PRO A 69 -5.73 12.96 32.61
C PRO A 69 -5.00 13.73 31.50
N LYS A 70 -5.74 14.61 30.83
CA LYS A 70 -5.14 15.48 29.82
C LYS A 70 -4.04 16.33 30.46
N PRO A 71 -2.85 16.44 29.85
CA PRO A 71 -1.76 17.22 30.41
C PRO A 71 -2.15 18.71 30.46
N SER A 72 -1.72 19.40 31.51
CA SER A 72 -1.97 20.84 31.68
C SER A 72 -1.20 21.71 30.69
N HIS A 73 -0.13 21.19 30.13
CA HIS A 73 0.72 21.86 29.13
C HIS A 73 1.04 20.88 28.01
N LYS A 74 1.24 21.41 26.80
CA LYS A 74 1.74 20.59 25.69
C LYS A 74 3.15 20.08 26.02
N PRO A 75 3.44 18.81 25.72
CA PRO A 75 4.81 18.30 25.85
C PRO A 75 5.73 19.04 24.86
N LYS A 76 7.00 19.17 25.21
CA LYS A 76 8.02 19.72 24.31
C LYS A 76 8.20 18.85 23.07
N ARG A 77 8.20 17.53 23.28
CA ARG A 77 8.28 16.49 22.25
C ARG A 77 7.03 15.63 22.34
N LEU A 78 6.40 15.31 21.22
CA LEU A 78 5.30 14.33 21.15
C LEU A 78 5.89 12.93 21.15
N ARG A 79 5.33 12.01 21.95
CA ARG A 79 5.69 10.59 21.94
C ARG A 79 4.83 9.85 20.95
N ILE A 80 5.47 9.37 19.88
CA ILE A 80 4.83 8.67 18.78
C ILE A 80 5.13 7.18 18.89
N GLY A 81 4.11 6.36 19.12
CA GLY A 81 4.24 4.91 19.16
C GLY A 81 3.84 4.30 17.82
N TYR A 82 4.76 3.64 17.15
CA TYR A 82 4.51 2.86 15.93
C TYR A 82 4.33 1.39 16.26
N PHE A 83 3.21 0.80 15.84
CA PHE A 83 2.82 -0.57 16.17
C PHE A 83 2.81 -1.42 14.90
N SER A 84 3.63 -2.47 14.83
CA SER A 84 3.69 -3.34 13.65
C SER A 84 4.20 -4.75 13.93
N ALA A 85 3.75 -5.71 13.11
CA ALA A 85 4.38 -7.01 12.96
C ALA A 85 5.51 -7.02 11.92
N ASP A 86 5.66 -5.94 11.14
CA ASP A 86 6.48 -5.91 9.91
C ASP A 86 7.81 -5.15 10.08
N PHE A 87 8.30 -5.01 11.30
CA PHE A 87 9.59 -4.38 11.59
C PHE A 87 10.78 -5.31 11.26
N HIS A 88 10.87 -5.69 10.01
CA HIS A 88 11.89 -6.56 9.42
C HIS A 88 11.95 -6.32 7.90
N ASN A 89 12.75 -7.09 7.13
CA ASN A 89 12.80 -7.02 5.67
C ASN A 89 11.43 -7.31 5.06
N HIS A 90 10.59 -6.30 5.03
CA HIS A 90 9.20 -6.31 4.57
C HIS A 90 8.89 -5.04 3.78
N ALA A 91 7.84 -5.09 2.94
CA ALA A 91 7.39 -3.96 2.12
C ALA A 91 7.18 -2.67 2.93
N THR A 92 6.59 -2.77 4.14
CA THR A 92 6.39 -1.63 5.05
C THR A 92 7.71 -0.95 5.39
N MET A 93 8.74 -1.73 5.78
CA MET A 93 10.03 -1.16 6.15
C MET A 93 10.81 -0.64 4.93
N TYR A 94 10.67 -1.28 3.76
CA TYR A 94 11.27 -0.76 2.52
C TYR A 94 10.70 0.60 2.10
N LEU A 95 9.50 0.94 2.55
CA LEU A 95 8.92 2.26 2.35
C LEU A 95 9.28 3.24 3.48
N MET A 96 9.31 2.77 4.74
CA MET A 96 9.30 3.63 5.92
C MET A 96 10.67 3.84 6.59
N ALA A 97 11.68 3.02 6.30
CA ALA A 97 12.90 3.02 7.10
C ALA A 97 13.52 4.42 7.23
N LYS A 98 13.55 5.20 6.15
CA LYS A 98 14.09 6.56 6.16
C LYS A 98 13.27 7.57 6.98
N ILE A 99 11.95 7.36 7.18
CA ILE A 99 11.14 8.24 8.06
C ILE A 99 11.70 8.24 9.47
N PHE A 100 11.99 7.06 10.03
CA PHE A 100 12.48 6.93 11.40
C PHE A 100 13.82 7.65 11.61
N GLU A 101 14.64 7.76 10.55
CA GLU A 101 15.89 8.51 10.56
C GLU A 101 15.71 10.01 10.36
N ALA A 102 14.61 10.42 9.67
CA ALA A 102 14.38 11.79 9.24
C ALA A 102 13.50 12.60 10.19
N HIS A 103 12.84 11.95 11.16
CA HIS A 103 12.06 12.65 12.17
C HIS A 103 12.90 13.62 12.99
N ASP A 104 12.33 14.79 13.27
CA ASP A 104 12.99 15.83 14.06
C ASP A 104 13.03 15.44 15.56
N PRO A 105 14.21 15.09 16.11
CA PRO A 105 14.33 14.63 17.49
C PRO A 105 14.07 15.74 18.53
N GLU A 106 14.03 17.01 18.11
CA GLU A 106 13.66 18.11 19.00
C GLU A 106 12.14 18.24 19.18
N LYS A 107 11.35 17.61 18.27
CA LYS A 107 9.88 17.66 18.26
C LYS A 107 9.22 16.35 18.65
N LEU A 108 9.85 15.22 18.29
CA LEU A 108 9.28 13.88 18.47
C LEU A 108 10.21 12.98 19.29
N GLU A 109 9.60 12.04 19.99
CA GLU A 109 10.22 10.90 20.64
C GLU A 109 9.57 9.65 20.08
N LEU A 110 10.37 8.73 19.50
CA LEU A 110 9.88 7.61 18.72
C LEU A 110 9.94 6.30 19.49
N TYR A 111 8.81 5.61 19.54
CA TYR A 111 8.65 4.30 20.15
C TYR A 111 8.23 3.30 19.08
N ALA A 112 8.86 2.13 19.02
CA ALA A 112 8.48 1.05 18.13
C ALA A 112 8.07 -0.19 18.92
N TYR A 113 6.80 -0.56 18.85
CA TYR A 113 6.23 -1.76 19.49
C TYR A 113 6.15 -2.87 18.43
N SER A 114 7.12 -3.79 18.48
CA SER A 114 7.24 -4.91 17.54
C SER A 114 6.51 -6.13 18.07
N PHE A 115 5.49 -6.59 17.36
CA PHE A 115 4.74 -7.80 17.70
C PHE A 115 4.82 -8.91 16.65
N GLY A 116 5.70 -8.77 15.66
CA GLY A 116 5.98 -9.79 14.65
C GLY A 116 6.98 -10.84 15.10
N ASP A 117 7.39 -11.69 14.17
CA ASP A 117 8.44 -12.66 14.43
C ASP A 117 9.78 -11.98 14.63
N GLU A 118 10.60 -12.59 15.49
CA GLU A 118 11.97 -12.13 15.68
C GLU A 118 12.73 -12.23 14.35
N ALA A 119 13.38 -11.14 13.98
CA ALA A 119 14.22 -11.04 12.80
C ALA A 119 15.52 -10.31 13.15
N ASN A 120 16.62 -10.78 12.58
CA ASN A 120 17.92 -10.12 12.69
C ASN A 120 18.40 -9.73 11.30
N ASP A 121 17.65 -8.82 10.67
CA ASP A 121 17.91 -8.34 9.32
C ASP A 121 18.21 -6.84 9.29
N GLU A 122 18.60 -6.37 8.13
CA GLU A 122 19.01 -4.98 7.89
C GLU A 122 17.94 -3.97 8.30
N MET A 123 16.68 -4.20 7.92
CA MET A 123 15.61 -3.24 8.18
C MET A 123 15.27 -3.15 9.67
N ARG A 124 15.28 -4.28 10.38
CA ARG A 124 15.09 -4.28 11.84
C ARG A 124 16.21 -3.55 12.56
N GLN A 125 17.46 -3.79 12.17
CA GLN A 125 18.61 -3.08 12.76
C GLN A 125 18.57 -1.58 12.47
N ARG A 126 18.19 -1.22 11.25
CA ARG A 126 18.03 0.18 10.84
C ARG A 126 16.96 0.90 11.69
N LEU A 127 15.83 0.24 11.95
CA LEU A 127 14.79 0.78 12.83
C LEU A 127 15.29 0.95 14.27
N ILE A 128 15.89 -0.11 14.85
CA ILE A 128 16.39 -0.08 16.24
C ILE A 128 17.38 1.09 16.46
N ASN A 129 18.19 1.38 15.45
CA ASN A 129 19.17 2.47 15.54
C ASN A 129 18.55 3.87 15.35
N SER A 130 17.28 3.96 14.94
CA SER A 130 16.64 5.21 14.56
C SER A 130 15.52 5.65 15.49
N VAL A 131 15.06 4.80 16.41
CA VAL A 131 14.03 5.11 17.40
C VAL A 131 14.60 5.31 18.79
N ASP A 132 13.94 6.11 19.63
CA ASP A 132 14.36 6.31 21.02
C ASP A 132 14.13 5.04 21.86
N VAL A 133 13.03 4.31 21.61
CA VAL A 133 12.67 3.07 22.31
C VAL A 133 12.20 2.01 21.31
N PHE A 134 12.75 0.81 21.43
CA PHE A 134 12.31 -0.37 20.67
C PHE A 134 11.91 -1.49 21.62
N ASP A 135 10.63 -1.88 21.62
CA ASP A 135 10.09 -2.94 22.46
C ASP A 135 9.61 -4.13 21.62
N ASP A 136 10.13 -5.32 21.93
CA ASP A 136 9.57 -6.57 21.43
C ASP A 136 8.41 -7.00 22.35
N VAL A 137 7.20 -6.78 21.86
CA VAL A 137 5.96 -7.02 22.62
C VAL A 137 5.19 -8.25 22.12
N LYS A 138 5.84 -9.12 21.32
CA LYS A 138 5.20 -10.28 20.70
C LYS A 138 4.47 -11.18 21.71
N MET A 139 5.10 -11.42 22.87
CA MET A 139 4.57 -12.33 23.90
C MET A 139 3.56 -11.68 24.83
N MET A 140 3.35 -10.37 24.76
CA MET A 140 2.38 -9.65 25.59
C MET A 140 0.97 -9.77 25.03
N SER A 141 -0.04 -9.67 25.90
CA SER A 141 -1.44 -9.55 25.45
C SER A 141 -1.72 -8.16 24.85
N ASP A 142 -2.81 -8.02 24.06
CA ASP A 142 -3.20 -6.71 23.51
C ASP A 142 -3.44 -5.67 24.62
N GLN A 143 -3.99 -6.10 25.75
CA GLN A 143 -4.20 -5.25 26.91
C GLN A 143 -2.87 -4.81 27.54
N ASP A 144 -1.93 -5.73 27.70
CA ASP A 144 -0.64 -5.41 28.33
C ASP A 144 0.18 -4.45 27.44
N ILE A 145 0.11 -4.61 26.10
CA ILE A 145 0.75 -3.66 25.16
C ILE A 145 0.10 -2.28 25.28
N ALA A 146 -1.23 -2.21 25.36
CA ALA A 146 -1.91 -0.93 25.55
C ALA A 146 -1.57 -0.28 26.90
N LEU A 147 -1.40 -1.09 27.97
CA LEU A 147 -0.92 -0.59 29.28
C LEU A 147 0.52 -0.09 29.21
N LEU A 148 1.41 -0.81 28.53
CA LEU A 148 2.80 -0.38 28.33
C LEU A 148 2.85 0.97 27.60
N ALA A 149 2.14 1.11 26.48
CA ALA A 149 2.07 2.36 25.73
C ALA A 149 1.53 3.53 26.60
N ARG A 150 0.60 3.24 27.52
CA ARG A 150 0.11 4.23 28.51
C ARG A 150 1.15 4.58 29.56
N GLN A 151 1.97 3.62 30.00
CA GLN A 151 3.08 3.85 30.94
C GLN A 151 4.18 4.69 30.29
N ASP A 152 4.43 4.47 29.00
CA ASP A 152 5.35 5.25 28.18
C ASP A 152 4.79 6.63 27.82
N GLU A 153 3.54 6.91 28.25
CA GLU A 153 2.82 8.16 27.99
C GLU A 153 2.75 8.51 26.48
N ILE A 154 2.50 7.50 25.63
CA ILE A 154 2.36 7.71 24.20
C ILE A 154 1.20 8.69 23.91
N ASP A 155 1.51 9.75 23.18
CA ASP A 155 0.56 10.80 22.76
C ASP A 155 -0.25 10.35 21.55
N ILE A 156 0.43 9.71 20.56
CA ILE A 156 -0.16 9.25 19.30
C ILE A 156 0.30 7.81 19.02
N ALA A 157 -0.66 6.89 18.90
CA ALA A 157 -0.41 5.51 18.51
C ALA A 157 -0.74 5.30 17.03
N ILE A 158 0.24 4.79 16.26
CA ILE A 158 0.12 4.56 14.82
C ILE A 158 -0.02 3.08 14.54
N ASP A 159 -1.18 2.65 14.03
CA ASP A 159 -1.39 1.29 13.53
C ASP A 159 -0.86 1.16 12.09
N LEU A 160 0.28 0.47 11.95
CA LEU A 160 0.90 0.19 10.64
C LEU A 160 0.39 -1.10 9.99
N LYS A 161 -0.58 -1.79 10.60
CA LYS A 161 -1.09 -3.07 10.10
C LYS A 161 -2.53 -3.00 9.63
N GLY A 162 -3.39 -2.35 10.37
CA GLY A 162 -4.83 -2.42 10.13
C GLY A 162 -5.33 -3.86 10.03
N PHE A 163 -6.17 -4.18 9.04
CA PHE A 163 -6.75 -5.53 8.87
C PHE A 163 -5.91 -6.48 7.99
N THR A 164 -4.60 -6.31 7.96
CA THR A 164 -3.69 -7.22 7.25
C THR A 164 -3.35 -8.48 8.08
N ILE A 165 -2.52 -9.38 7.53
CA ILE A 165 -2.07 -10.59 8.22
C ILE A 165 -1.23 -10.20 9.44
N ASN A 166 -1.34 -10.97 10.54
CA ASN A 166 -0.65 -10.74 11.80
C ASN A 166 -0.97 -9.39 12.47
N SER A 167 -2.13 -8.79 12.14
CA SER A 167 -2.56 -7.56 12.83
C SER A 167 -2.96 -7.83 14.28
N ARG A 168 -2.77 -6.81 15.13
CA ARG A 168 -3.18 -6.80 16.54
C ARG A 168 -4.03 -5.56 16.84
N THR A 169 -5.06 -5.36 16.03
CA THR A 169 -6.03 -4.25 16.14
C THR A 169 -6.67 -4.17 17.56
N GLY A 170 -6.70 -5.28 18.28
CA GLY A 170 -7.19 -5.32 19.66
C GLY A 170 -6.44 -4.40 20.63
N ILE A 171 -5.16 -4.08 20.38
CA ILE A 171 -4.37 -3.12 21.17
C ILE A 171 -5.09 -1.77 21.22
N PHE A 172 -5.56 -1.30 20.06
CA PHE A 172 -6.22 0.00 19.93
C PHE A 172 -7.64 0.00 20.53
N ALA A 173 -8.31 -1.16 20.59
CA ALA A 173 -9.60 -1.28 21.27
C ALA A 173 -9.51 -1.05 22.80
N TYR A 174 -8.34 -1.19 23.40
CA TYR A 174 -8.02 -0.78 24.77
C TYR A 174 -7.64 0.70 24.89
N ARG A 175 -7.57 1.43 23.81
CA ARG A 175 -7.17 2.85 23.75
C ARG A 175 -5.75 3.04 24.25
N ALA A 176 -4.75 2.58 23.48
CA ALA A 176 -3.34 2.62 23.82
C ALA A 176 -2.78 4.04 23.98
N ALA A 177 -3.35 5.03 23.28
CA ALA A 177 -2.99 6.45 23.36
C ALA A 177 -4.22 7.36 23.24
N PRO A 178 -4.09 8.65 23.61
CA PRO A 178 -5.15 9.64 23.42
C PRO A 178 -5.59 9.80 21.96
N ILE A 179 -4.65 9.67 21.02
CA ILE A 179 -4.89 9.73 19.57
C ILE A 179 -4.43 8.42 18.95
N GLN A 180 -5.25 7.83 18.10
CA GLN A 180 -4.95 6.58 17.41
C GLN A 180 -5.18 6.73 15.91
N ILE A 181 -4.16 6.43 15.11
CA ILE A 181 -4.11 6.71 13.67
C ILE A 181 -3.85 5.40 12.89
N SER A 182 -4.65 5.12 11.87
CA SER A 182 -4.37 4.08 10.88
C SER A 182 -3.49 4.63 9.77
N TYR A 183 -2.39 3.94 9.47
CA TYR A 183 -1.46 4.39 8.43
C TYR A 183 -0.84 3.22 7.65
N LEU A 184 -0.77 3.36 6.35
CA LEU A 184 0.01 2.62 5.38
C LEU A 184 -0.38 1.15 5.17
N GLY A 185 -0.50 0.32 6.23
CA GLY A 185 -0.61 -1.13 6.10
C GLY A 185 -1.91 -1.62 5.45
N TYR A 186 -3.05 -1.05 5.83
CA TYR A 186 -4.36 -1.40 5.28
C TYR A 186 -4.93 -0.23 4.46
N PRO A 187 -5.14 -0.43 3.14
CA PRO A 187 -5.60 0.63 2.25
C PRO A 187 -7.12 0.78 2.25
N GLY A 188 -7.68 1.26 3.36
CA GLY A 188 -9.12 1.45 3.56
C GLY A 188 -9.47 1.84 4.99
N THR A 189 -10.74 2.13 5.24
CA THR A 189 -11.24 2.46 6.58
C THR A 189 -11.21 1.26 7.51
N MET A 190 -10.81 1.47 8.75
CA MET A 190 -10.88 0.47 9.81
C MET A 190 -12.32 0.23 10.29
N GLY A 191 -13.25 1.16 10.05
CA GLY A 191 -14.62 1.06 10.52
C GLY A 191 -14.72 0.93 12.05
N ALA A 192 -13.73 1.42 12.77
CA ALA A 192 -13.55 1.22 14.21
C ALA A 192 -13.60 2.55 14.94
N GLU A 193 -14.55 2.71 15.87
CA GLU A 193 -14.73 3.95 16.65
C GLU A 193 -13.52 4.32 17.51
N PHE A 194 -12.61 3.39 17.73
CA PHE A 194 -11.38 3.61 18.49
C PHE A 194 -10.19 4.07 17.63
N ILE A 195 -10.33 4.20 16.31
CA ILE A 195 -9.34 4.83 15.43
C ILE A 195 -9.84 6.22 15.06
N ASP A 196 -9.08 7.24 15.43
CA ASP A 196 -9.49 8.64 15.29
C ASP A 196 -9.22 9.19 13.89
N TYR A 197 -8.07 8.81 13.31
CA TYR A 197 -7.63 9.33 12.04
C TYR A 197 -7.11 8.24 11.10
N ILE A 198 -7.20 8.54 9.81
CA ILE A 198 -6.49 7.83 8.74
C ILE A 198 -5.62 8.84 7.99
N ILE A 199 -4.36 8.47 7.70
CA ILE A 199 -3.48 9.29 6.86
C ILE A 199 -3.76 8.95 5.40
N ALA A 200 -4.05 9.99 4.60
CA ALA A 200 -4.39 9.87 3.19
C ALA A 200 -3.90 11.09 2.39
N ASP A 201 -4.16 11.09 1.10
CA ASP A 201 -4.11 12.24 0.21
C ASP A 201 -5.42 12.38 -0.55
N LYS A 202 -5.57 13.49 -1.30
CA LYS A 202 -6.81 13.79 -2.03
C LYS A 202 -7.09 12.88 -3.23
N VAL A 203 -6.09 12.09 -3.66
CA VAL A 203 -6.27 11.11 -4.74
C VAL A 203 -6.86 9.83 -4.18
N VAL A 204 -6.29 9.28 -3.08
CA VAL A 204 -6.78 8.04 -2.48
C VAL A 204 -8.09 8.21 -1.71
N ILE A 205 -8.34 9.38 -1.09
CA ILE A 205 -9.62 9.75 -0.49
C ILE A 205 -10.05 11.13 -1.01
N PRO A 206 -10.74 11.20 -2.16
CA PRO A 206 -11.34 12.45 -2.60
C PRO A 206 -12.32 13.01 -1.55
N GLU A 207 -12.45 14.32 -1.50
CA GLU A 207 -13.34 15.02 -0.53
C GLU A 207 -14.77 14.47 -0.50
N LYS A 208 -15.30 14.12 -1.67
CA LYS A 208 -16.65 13.55 -1.83
C LYS A 208 -16.79 12.16 -1.21
N ASP A 209 -15.67 11.43 -1.05
CA ASP A 209 -15.65 10.04 -0.60
C ASP A 209 -15.37 9.92 0.91
N LYS A 210 -15.11 11.02 1.62
CA LYS A 210 -14.98 11.04 3.09
C LYS A 210 -16.12 10.30 3.83
N PRO A 211 -17.39 10.36 3.38
CA PRO A 211 -18.46 9.62 4.02
C PRO A 211 -18.29 8.09 4.03
N TYR A 212 -17.37 7.54 3.25
CA TYR A 212 -17.04 6.11 3.25
C TYR A 212 -15.95 5.72 4.24
N TYR A 213 -15.47 6.64 5.07
CA TYR A 213 -14.48 6.40 6.10
C TYR A 213 -15.06 6.74 7.47
N SER A 214 -14.77 5.92 8.49
CA SER A 214 -15.20 6.19 9.87
C SER A 214 -14.28 7.16 10.58
N GLU A 215 -13.01 7.17 10.15
CA GLU A 215 -11.96 8.01 10.69
C GLU A 215 -12.01 9.42 10.09
N SER A 216 -11.56 10.42 10.85
CA SER A 216 -11.20 11.72 10.27
C SER A 216 -9.91 11.59 9.45
N VAL A 217 -9.80 12.36 8.38
CA VAL A 217 -8.69 12.21 7.43
C VAL A 217 -7.61 13.27 7.70
N ILE A 218 -6.36 12.81 7.85
CA ILE A 218 -5.18 13.69 7.76
C ILE A 218 -4.72 13.65 6.30
N TYR A 219 -5.00 14.73 5.57
CA TYR A 219 -4.61 14.88 4.16
C TYR A 219 -3.19 15.41 4.05
N LEU A 220 -2.29 14.57 3.55
CA LEU A 220 -0.95 15.00 3.12
C LEU A 220 -1.03 15.65 1.73
N PRO A 221 -0.16 16.62 1.41
CA PRO A 221 -0.33 17.44 0.19
C PRO A 221 -0.05 16.69 -1.11
N HIS A 222 0.83 15.68 -1.14
CA HIS A 222 1.26 15.02 -2.37
C HIS A 222 0.82 13.57 -2.47
N SER A 223 1.31 12.72 -1.57
CA SER A 223 0.95 11.31 -1.47
C SER A 223 0.88 10.89 -0.01
N TYR A 224 -0.02 9.99 0.32
CA TYR A 224 -0.05 9.38 1.64
C TYR A 224 1.07 8.35 1.82
N GLN A 225 1.54 7.74 0.73
CA GLN A 225 2.56 6.70 0.78
C GLN A 225 3.95 7.31 0.80
N VAL A 226 4.65 7.08 1.89
CA VAL A 226 6.08 7.39 1.98
C VAL A 226 6.90 6.49 1.07
N ASN A 227 8.06 6.97 0.67
CA ASN A 227 9.09 6.20 0.00
C ASN A 227 10.45 6.49 0.62
N ASP A 228 11.23 5.46 0.84
CA ASP A 228 12.63 5.60 1.24
C ASP A 228 13.48 5.91 0.01
N ASP A 229 14.01 7.12 -0.07
CA ASP A 229 14.84 7.63 -1.17
C ASP A 229 16.31 7.16 -1.09
N THR A 230 16.65 6.36 -0.07
CA THR A 230 17.97 5.75 0.07
C THR A 230 18.05 4.30 -0.43
N ARG A 231 16.95 3.77 -0.97
CA ARG A 231 16.92 2.38 -1.48
C ARG A 231 17.93 2.15 -2.59
N VAL A 232 18.80 1.17 -2.40
CA VAL A 232 19.88 0.84 -3.34
C VAL A 232 19.31 0.04 -4.52
N ILE A 233 19.66 0.45 -5.72
CA ILE A 233 19.48 -0.34 -6.96
C ILE A 233 20.81 -1.04 -7.23
N SER A 234 20.81 -2.39 -7.29
CA SER A 234 22.02 -3.16 -7.53
C SER A 234 22.69 -2.75 -8.86
N ASP A 235 23.99 -2.63 -8.85
CA ASP A 235 24.84 -2.38 -10.04
C ASP A 235 25.16 -3.68 -10.81
N ARG A 236 24.78 -4.86 -10.25
CA ARG A 236 24.93 -6.13 -10.94
C ARG A 236 24.15 -6.12 -12.24
N THR A 237 24.83 -6.38 -13.35
CA THR A 237 24.22 -6.47 -14.66
C THR A 237 23.35 -7.71 -14.75
N THR A 238 22.04 -7.51 -14.84
CA THR A 238 21.07 -8.55 -15.13
C THR A 238 20.70 -8.47 -16.61
N THR A 239 20.70 -9.61 -17.32
CA THR A 239 20.37 -9.67 -18.76
C THR A 239 18.99 -10.22 -19.01
N LYS A 240 18.38 -9.86 -20.14
CA LYS A 240 17.12 -10.46 -20.59
C LYS A 240 17.21 -11.99 -20.64
N PHE A 241 18.32 -12.52 -21.14
CA PHE A 241 18.57 -13.97 -21.20
C PHE A 241 18.51 -14.65 -19.81
N ALA A 242 19.20 -14.05 -18.81
CA ALA A 242 19.16 -14.56 -17.43
C ALA A 242 17.76 -14.57 -16.82
N MET A 243 16.90 -13.63 -17.23
CA MET A 243 15.51 -13.52 -16.81
C MET A 243 14.54 -14.27 -17.73
N ARG A 244 15.02 -15.03 -18.71
CA ARG A 244 14.21 -15.75 -19.72
C ARG A 244 13.32 -14.84 -20.57
N LEU A 245 13.66 -13.56 -20.68
CA LEU A 245 12.99 -12.61 -21.53
C LEU A 245 13.51 -12.68 -22.95
N PRO A 246 12.69 -12.41 -23.99
CA PRO A 246 13.13 -12.35 -25.36
C PRO A 246 14.17 -11.25 -25.56
N GLU A 247 15.19 -11.50 -26.38
CA GLU A 247 16.21 -10.50 -26.74
C GLU A 247 15.55 -9.28 -27.38
N HIS A 248 14.63 -9.54 -28.30
CA HIS A 248 13.82 -8.54 -28.99
C HIS A 248 12.35 -8.70 -28.60
N GLY A 249 11.60 -7.62 -28.66
CA GLY A 249 10.19 -7.60 -28.30
C GLY A 249 9.92 -6.73 -27.07
N PHE A 250 8.66 -6.31 -26.93
CA PHE A 250 8.21 -5.46 -25.84
C PHE A 250 7.96 -6.28 -24.58
N VAL A 251 8.44 -5.82 -23.45
CA VAL A 251 8.28 -6.51 -22.17
C VAL A 251 7.30 -5.71 -21.30
N PHE A 252 6.04 -6.14 -21.30
CA PHE A 252 5.08 -5.71 -20.29
C PHE A 252 5.41 -6.37 -18.96
N CYS A 253 5.19 -5.66 -17.85
CA CYS A 253 5.54 -6.14 -16.51
C CYS A 253 4.38 -5.92 -15.54
N CYS A 254 4.12 -6.90 -14.66
CA CYS A 254 3.29 -6.72 -13.47
C CYS A 254 3.83 -7.58 -12.34
N PHE A 255 4.48 -6.95 -11.36
CA PHE A 255 5.04 -7.65 -10.20
C PHE A 255 4.11 -7.62 -8.98
N ASN A 256 2.82 -7.35 -9.19
CA ASN A 256 1.82 -7.46 -8.15
C ASN A 256 1.64 -8.91 -7.71
N GLN A 257 1.21 -9.09 -6.46
CA GLN A 257 0.79 -10.40 -5.97
C GLN A 257 -0.40 -10.90 -6.79
N ASN A 258 -0.45 -12.20 -7.06
CA ASN A 258 -1.41 -12.83 -7.95
C ASN A 258 -2.88 -12.55 -7.58
N TYR A 259 -3.19 -12.45 -6.29
CA TYR A 259 -4.56 -12.20 -5.83
C TYR A 259 -5.13 -10.87 -6.33
N LYS A 260 -4.26 -9.94 -6.75
CA LYS A 260 -4.66 -8.64 -7.31
C LYS A 260 -5.09 -8.72 -8.78
N ILE A 261 -4.66 -9.78 -9.49
CA ILE A 261 -4.94 -9.96 -10.92
C ILE A 261 -6.35 -10.50 -11.08
N SER A 262 -7.23 -9.72 -11.71
CA SER A 262 -8.60 -10.10 -12.02
C SER A 262 -8.78 -10.45 -13.50
N PRO A 263 -9.91 -11.11 -13.87
CA PRO A 263 -10.24 -11.33 -15.26
C PRO A 263 -10.30 -10.05 -16.11
N ALA A 264 -10.67 -8.92 -15.54
CA ALA A 264 -10.87 -7.67 -16.25
C ALA A 264 -9.56 -7.17 -16.91
N GLU A 265 -8.54 -6.86 -16.08
CA GLU A 265 -7.24 -6.43 -16.61
C GLU A 265 -6.54 -7.53 -17.39
N PHE A 266 -6.67 -8.80 -16.98
CA PHE A 266 -6.05 -9.91 -17.71
C PHE A 266 -6.60 -10.07 -19.13
N ASN A 267 -7.91 -9.84 -19.36
CA ASN A 267 -8.50 -9.80 -20.70
C ASN A 267 -7.84 -8.72 -21.57
N ILE A 268 -7.59 -7.53 -21.00
CA ILE A 268 -6.92 -6.43 -21.69
C ILE A 268 -5.47 -6.82 -22.01
N TRP A 269 -4.74 -7.37 -21.05
CA TRP A 269 -3.35 -7.77 -21.26
C TRP A 269 -3.20 -8.81 -22.36
N MET A 270 -4.14 -9.76 -22.45
CA MET A 270 -4.13 -10.75 -23.55
C MET A 270 -4.42 -10.11 -24.91
N ARG A 271 -5.33 -9.13 -24.99
CA ARG A 271 -5.55 -8.37 -26.24
C ARG A 271 -4.31 -7.58 -26.65
N LEU A 272 -3.63 -6.98 -25.69
CA LEU A 272 -2.37 -6.25 -25.92
C LEU A 272 -1.28 -7.17 -26.44
N LEU A 273 -1.09 -8.33 -25.82
CA LEU A 273 -0.14 -9.35 -26.32
C LEU A 273 -0.50 -9.79 -27.74
N GLY A 274 -1.78 -9.91 -28.08
CA GLY A 274 -2.23 -10.23 -29.45
C GLY A 274 -1.95 -9.14 -30.48
N LYS A 275 -1.90 -7.85 -30.05
CA LYS A 275 -1.69 -6.69 -30.92
C LYS A 275 -0.22 -6.25 -31.05
N VAL A 276 0.63 -6.63 -30.09
CA VAL A 276 2.05 -6.25 -30.06
C VAL A 276 2.89 -7.52 -30.29
N ASP A 277 3.36 -7.67 -31.54
CA ASP A 277 4.11 -8.85 -31.94
C ASP A 277 5.39 -9.05 -31.13
N GLY A 278 5.68 -10.32 -30.78
CA GLY A 278 6.88 -10.66 -30.02
C GLY A 278 6.92 -10.17 -28.58
N SER A 279 5.85 -9.49 -28.10
CA SER A 279 5.78 -9.03 -26.71
C SER A 279 5.54 -10.19 -25.73
N VAL A 280 5.95 -9.97 -24.49
CA VAL A 280 5.71 -10.90 -23.37
C VAL A 280 5.14 -10.12 -22.18
N LEU A 281 4.47 -10.86 -21.28
CA LEU A 281 4.03 -10.35 -19.99
C LEU A 281 4.88 -10.99 -18.88
N TRP A 282 5.62 -10.18 -18.16
CA TRP A 282 6.52 -10.60 -17.10
C TRP A 282 5.87 -10.41 -15.74
N LEU A 283 5.52 -11.54 -15.10
CA LEU A 283 4.76 -11.61 -13.87
C LEU A 283 5.63 -12.07 -12.70
N LEU A 284 5.25 -11.75 -11.47
CA LEU A 284 5.91 -12.29 -10.29
C LEU A 284 5.49 -13.76 -10.09
N LYS A 285 6.46 -14.65 -9.92
CA LYS A 285 6.21 -16.02 -9.51
C LYS A 285 5.81 -16.07 -8.05
N SER A 286 4.56 -16.45 -7.79
CA SER A 286 4.02 -16.56 -6.44
C SER A 286 3.86 -18.03 -6.03
N ASN A 287 3.11 -18.80 -6.82
CA ASN A 287 2.90 -20.23 -6.60
C ASN A 287 2.65 -20.95 -7.93
N LYS A 288 2.87 -22.28 -7.93
CA LYS A 288 2.75 -23.10 -9.14
C LYS A 288 1.34 -23.18 -9.71
N TRP A 289 0.32 -23.07 -8.87
CA TRP A 289 -1.08 -23.17 -9.31
C TRP A 289 -1.49 -21.89 -10.06
N ALA A 290 -1.12 -20.71 -9.55
CA ALA A 290 -1.38 -19.45 -10.24
C ALA A 290 -0.65 -19.39 -11.59
N GLU A 291 0.62 -19.84 -11.66
CA GLU A 291 1.35 -19.94 -12.92
C GLU A 291 0.61 -20.82 -13.93
N SER A 292 0.20 -22.03 -13.52
CA SER A 292 -0.55 -22.96 -14.37
C SER A 292 -1.88 -22.37 -14.83
N ASN A 293 -2.66 -21.80 -13.91
CA ASN A 293 -3.98 -21.24 -14.21
C ASN A 293 -3.89 -20.02 -15.15
N LEU A 294 -2.93 -19.11 -14.93
CA LEU A 294 -2.74 -17.96 -15.81
C LEU A 294 -2.34 -18.38 -17.23
N ARG A 295 -1.50 -19.43 -17.41
CA ARG A 295 -1.19 -19.98 -18.73
C ARG A 295 -2.45 -20.54 -19.41
N VAL A 296 -3.25 -21.33 -18.69
CA VAL A 296 -4.53 -21.86 -19.20
C VAL A 296 -5.49 -20.71 -19.58
N GLU A 297 -5.56 -19.68 -18.76
CA GLU A 297 -6.41 -18.51 -19.05
C GLU A 297 -5.90 -17.70 -20.24
N ALA A 298 -4.60 -17.64 -20.49
CA ALA A 298 -4.03 -17.05 -21.71
C ALA A 298 -4.42 -17.85 -22.96
N GLU A 299 -4.26 -19.17 -22.93
CA GLU A 299 -4.66 -20.05 -24.05
C GLU A 299 -6.15 -19.93 -24.39
N LYS A 300 -7.03 -19.85 -23.37
CA LYS A 300 -8.47 -19.61 -23.58
C LYS A 300 -8.75 -18.28 -24.31
N ARG A 301 -7.83 -17.33 -24.27
CA ARG A 301 -7.90 -16.00 -24.92
C ARG A 301 -7.10 -15.94 -26.22
N GLY A 302 -6.60 -17.08 -26.70
CA GLY A 302 -5.86 -17.18 -27.96
C GLY A 302 -4.40 -16.70 -27.87
N VAL A 303 -3.85 -16.58 -26.68
CA VAL A 303 -2.44 -16.20 -26.46
C VAL A 303 -1.68 -17.39 -25.89
N SER A 304 -0.54 -17.77 -26.51
CA SER A 304 0.28 -18.86 -25.97
C SER A 304 0.73 -18.55 -24.54
N GLY A 305 0.54 -19.52 -23.64
CA GLY A 305 0.99 -19.45 -22.26
C GLY A 305 2.50 -19.22 -22.11
N ASP A 306 3.31 -19.52 -23.14
CA ASP A 306 4.75 -19.25 -23.16
C ASP A 306 5.09 -17.77 -23.24
N ARG A 307 4.15 -16.93 -23.61
CA ARG A 307 4.30 -15.46 -23.56
C ARG A 307 4.15 -14.90 -22.15
N LEU A 308 3.74 -15.70 -21.17
CA LEU A 308 3.76 -15.36 -19.75
C LEU A 308 5.07 -15.84 -19.13
N ILE A 309 5.93 -14.90 -18.76
CA ILE A 309 7.22 -15.18 -18.12
C ILE A 309 7.07 -14.92 -16.62
N PHE A 310 7.53 -15.87 -15.80
CA PHE A 310 7.41 -15.77 -14.34
C PHE A 310 8.77 -15.52 -13.70
N ALA A 311 8.87 -14.40 -12.97
CA ALA A 311 10.07 -13.93 -12.31
C ALA A 311 10.19 -14.49 -10.89
N GLU A 312 11.29 -15.12 -10.55
CA GLU A 312 11.59 -15.56 -9.18
C GLU A 312 11.73 -14.36 -8.24
N LYS A 313 11.49 -14.57 -6.94
CA LYS A 313 11.77 -13.54 -5.91
C LYS A 313 13.28 -13.29 -5.84
N LEU A 314 13.67 -12.03 -5.75
CA LEU A 314 15.06 -11.59 -5.59
C LEU A 314 15.18 -10.67 -4.38
N PRO A 315 16.37 -10.49 -3.80
CA PRO A 315 16.65 -9.42 -2.85
C PRO A 315 16.25 -8.06 -3.43
N GLN A 316 15.85 -7.11 -2.56
CA GLN A 316 15.25 -5.83 -2.96
C GLN A 316 16.10 -5.06 -4.00
N ALA A 317 17.41 -4.91 -3.77
CA ALA A 317 18.28 -4.18 -4.68
C ALA A 317 18.36 -4.82 -6.09
N GLU A 318 18.38 -6.16 -6.15
CA GLU A 318 18.38 -6.90 -7.42
C GLU A 318 17.00 -6.88 -8.07
N HIS A 319 15.92 -6.90 -7.26
CA HIS A 319 14.57 -6.73 -7.76
C HIS A 319 14.37 -5.37 -8.41
N LEU A 320 14.88 -4.30 -7.82
CA LEU A 320 14.85 -2.97 -8.42
C LEU A 320 15.66 -2.92 -9.72
N ALA A 321 16.87 -3.49 -9.71
CA ALA A 321 17.75 -3.49 -10.89
C ALA A 321 17.16 -4.21 -12.10
N ARG A 322 16.49 -5.36 -11.90
CA ARG A 322 15.89 -6.12 -13.02
C ARG A 322 14.74 -5.40 -13.71
N GLN A 323 14.06 -4.47 -13.05
CA GLN A 323 12.93 -3.75 -13.63
C GLN A 323 13.33 -2.92 -14.87
N LYS A 324 14.62 -2.57 -15.02
CA LYS A 324 15.16 -1.93 -16.22
C LYS A 324 15.05 -2.78 -17.49
N LEU A 325 14.80 -4.08 -17.35
CA LEU A 325 14.60 -5.02 -18.48
C LEU A 325 13.17 -5.00 -19.02
N ALA A 326 12.22 -4.40 -18.29
CA ALA A 326 10.86 -4.19 -18.73
C ALA A 326 10.69 -2.83 -19.42
N ASP A 327 9.67 -2.71 -20.25
CA ASP A 327 9.36 -1.50 -21.00
C ASP A 327 8.24 -0.68 -20.35
N LEU A 328 7.22 -1.36 -19.79
CA LEU A 328 6.04 -0.73 -19.18
C LEU A 328 5.46 -1.62 -18.09
N PHE A 329 5.13 -1.04 -16.94
CA PHE A 329 4.40 -1.73 -15.87
C PHE A 329 2.90 -1.55 -16.06
N LEU A 330 2.15 -2.66 -16.03
CA LEU A 330 0.70 -2.71 -16.14
C LEU A 330 0.09 -2.90 -14.76
N ASP A 331 -0.73 -1.97 -14.31
CA ASP A 331 -1.34 -2.03 -13.00
C ASP A 331 -2.64 -2.85 -12.97
N THR A 332 -2.99 -3.35 -11.80
CA THR A 332 -4.22 -4.07 -11.48
C THR A 332 -5.32 -3.12 -11.00
N PHE A 333 -6.62 -3.50 -11.12
CA PHE A 333 -7.72 -2.55 -10.98
C PHE A 333 -8.28 -2.41 -9.56
N ASN A 334 -8.76 -3.49 -8.95
CA ASN A 334 -9.41 -3.40 -7.63
C ASN A 334 -8.42 -3.10 -6.49
N VAL A 335 -7.21 -3.62 -6.62
CA VAL A 335 -6.10 -3.33 -5.71
C VAL A 335 -4.89 -2.97 -6.55
N ASN A 336 -4.57 -1.71 -6.63
CA ASN A 336 -3.44 -1.23 -7.41
C ASN A 336 -2.09 -1.78 -6.92
N ALA A 337 -1.08 -1.57 -7.71
CA ALA A 337 0.32 -1.62 -7.28
C ALA A 337 0.57 -0.48 -6.27
N HIS A 338 0.99 -0.84 -5.08
CA HIS A 338 1.37 0.11 -4.02
C HIS A 338 2.91 0.17 -3.95
N THR A 339 3.54 -0.63 -3.10
CA THR A 339 5.01 -0.75 -3.06
C THR A 339 5.58 -1.13 -4.43
N THR A 340 4.91 -2.01 -5.17
CA THR A 340 5.37 -2.46 -6.51
C THR A 340 5.34 -1.35 -7.56
N ALA A 341 4.40 -0.39 -7.48
CA ALA A 341 4.44 0.81 -8.34
C ALA A 341 5.59 1.74 -7.93
N SER A 342 5.80 1.95 -6.62
CA SER A 342 6.94 2.72 -6.13
C SER A 342 8.27 2.11 -6.56
N ASP A 343 8.40 0.79 -6.51
CA ASP A 343 9.59 0.07 -6.97
C ASP A 343 9.83 0.28 -8.46
N ALA A 344 8.77 0.19 -9.28
CA ALA A 344 8.84 0.43 -10.72
C ALA A 344 9.28 1.87 -11.02
N LEU A 345 8.62 2.86 -10.42
CA LEU A 345 8.92 4.28 -10.62
C LEU A 345 10.33 4.62 -10.13
N TRP A 346 10.76 4.08 -8.97
CA TRP A 346 12.12 4.25 -8.45
C TRP A 346 13.18 3.65 -9.37
N ALA A 347 12.90 2.50 -9.97
CA ALA A 347 13.78 1.85 -10.95
C ALA A 347 13.77 2.53 -12.32
N GLY A 348 12.87 3.50 -12.57
CA GLY A 348 12.73 4.21 -13.85
C GLY A 348 11.82 3.48 -14.86
N LEU A 349 10.99 2.55 -14.40
CA LEU A 349 10.00 1.86 -15.22
C LEU A 349 8.64 2.60 -15.11
N PRO A 350 8.08 3.12 -16.23
CA PRO A 350 6.78 3.77 -16.22
C PRO A 350 5.65 2.81 -15.84
N VAL A 351 4.66 3.32 -15.11
CA VAL A 351 3.47 2.58 -14.66
C VAL A 351 2.23 3.18 -15.30
N VAL A 352 1.39 2.37 -15.94
CA VAL A 352 0.06 2.81 -16.38
C VAL A 352 -0.98 2.22 -15.44
N THR A 353 -1.88 3.07 -14.93
CA THR A 353 -2.94 2.68 -14.01
C THR A 353 -4.31 3.16 -14.47
N LYS A 354 -5.36 2.47 -14.01
CA LYS A 354 -6.74 2.92 -14.08
C LYS A 354 -7.22 3.27 -12.67
N LEU A 355 -7.72 4.49 -12.46
CA LEU A 355 -8.33 4.88 -11.19
C LEU A 355 -9.62 4.09 -10.94
N GLY A 356 -9.70 3.53 -9.75
CA GLY A 356 -10.93 2.98 -9.21
C GLY A 356 -11.66 3.96 -8.28
N GLN A 357 -12.53 3.41 -7.42
CA GLN A 357 -13.35 4.18 -6.51
C GLN A 357 -12.82 4.18 -5.07
N GLY A 358 -12.40 3.01 -4.58
CA GLY A 358 -11.88 2.84 -3.23
C GLY A 358 -10.40 3.15 -3.09
N PHE A 359 -9.95 3.31 -1.86
CA PHE A 359 -8.55 3.62 -1.52
C PHE A 359 -7.55 2.71 -2.26
N ALA A 360 -7.73 1.39 -2.13
CA ALA A 360 -6.81 0.40 -2.69
C ALA A 360 -6.67 0.46 -4.22
N ALA A 361 -7.71 0.93 -4.91
CA ALA A 361 -7.79 1.06 -6.36
C ALA A 361 -7.34 2.44 -6.89
N ARG A 362 -6.79 3.30 -6.02
CA ARG A 362 -6.39 4.68 -6.35
C ARG A 362 -4.93 4.99 -6.00
N VAL A 363 -4.24 4.03 -5.37
CA VAL A 363 -2.88 4.24 -4.86
C VAL A 363 -1.87 4.55 -5.96
N ALA A 364 -1.87 3.79 -7.05
CA ALA A 364 -0.94 4.08 -8.15
C ALA A 364 -1.20 5.45 -8.80
N GLY A 365 -2.47 5.89 -8.84
CA GLY A 365 -2.82 7.24 -9.26
C GLY A 365 -2.26 8.33 -8.34
N SER A 366 -2.28 8.10 -7.00
CA SER A 366 -1.63 9.00 -6.03
C SER A 366 -0.13 9.11 -6.29
N LEU A 367 0.56 7.97 -6.47
CA LEU A 367 1.99 7.95 -6.74
C LEU A 367 2.36 8.68 -8.03
N LEU A 368 1.59 8.42 -9.11
CA LEU A 368 1.79 9.08 -10.40
C LEU A 368 1.52 10.59 -10.34
N SER A 369 0.53 11.01 -9.55
CA SER A 369 0.28 12.44 -9.31
C SER A 369 1.44 13.09 -8.56
N ALA A 370 1.94 12.44 -7.50
CA ALA A 370 3.05 12.96 -6.69
C ALA A 370 4.38 13.02 -7.43
N ILE A 371 4.59 12.17 -8.47
CA ILE A 371 5.77 12.22 -9.35
C ILE A 371 5.54 13.06 -10.61
N ASP A 372 4.39 13.74 -10.71
CA ASP A 372 4.03 14.59 -11.86
C ASP A 372 3.98 13.84 -13.20
N MET A 373 3.36 12.65 -13.20
CA MET A 373 3.15 11.81 -14.39
C MET A 373 1.65 11.53 -14.60
N PRO A 374 0.75 12.55 -14.59
CA PRO A 374 -0.69 12.33 -14.67
C PRO A 374 -1.14 11.73 -16.01
N GLU A 375 -0.34 11.86 -17.06
CA GLU A 375 -0.61 11.26 -18.37
C GLU A 375 -0.58 9.73 -18.40
N LEU A 376 -0.14 9.09 -17.32
CA LEU A 376 -0.16 7.64 -17.16
C LEU A 376 -1.35 7.15 -16.31
N ILE A 377 -2.23 8.05 -15.90
CA ILE A 377 -3.47 7.77 -15.16
C ILE A 377 -4.64 7.76 -16.13
N THR A 378 -5.47 6.72 -16.07
CA THR A 378 -6.67 6.59 -16.91
C THR A 378 -7.90 6.37 -16.05
N ASP A 379 -9.08 6.70 -16.56
CA ASP A 379 -10.35 6.56 -15.84
C ASP A 379 -11.18 5.36 -16.33
N THR A 380 -10.92 4.87 -17.54
CA THR A 380 -11.67 3.76 -18.15
C THR A 380 -10.75 2.62 -18.59
N GLU A 381 -11.30 1.42 -18.70
CA GLU A 381 -10.58 0.26 -19.25
C GLU A 381 -10.16 0.47 -20.71
N GLN A 382 -10.99 1.17 -21.47
CA GLN A 382 -10.73 1.51 -22.88
C GLN A 382 -9.52 2.46 -22.99
N ASP A 383 -9.47 3.50 -22.16
CA ASP A 383 -8.35 4.44 -22.14
C ASP A 383 -7.06 3.76 -21.65
N TYR A 384 -7.17 2.88 -20.65
CA TYR A 384 -6.05 2.07 -20.16
C TYR A 384 -5.47 1.20 -21.28
N GLU A 385 -6.32 0.43 -22.01
CA GLU A 385 -5.86 -0.38 -23.14
C GLU A 385 -5.27 0.48 -24.26
N ALA A 386 -5.91 1.58 -24.62
CA ALA A 386 -5.47 2.47 -25.69
C ALA A 386 -4.12 3.11 -25.38
N LEU A 387 -3.94 3.62 -24.15
CA LEU A 387 -2.68 4.24 -23.72
C LEU A 387 -1.52 3.24 -23.75
N ILE A 388 -1.73 2.02 -23.22
CA ILE A 388 -0.71 0.97 -23.21
C ILE A 388 -0.33 0.57 -24.64
N LEU A 389 -1.32 0.38 -25.51
CA LEU A 389 -1.06 0.02 -26.91
C LEU A 389 -0.25 1.12 -27.62
N ASP A 390 -0.62 2.37 -27.43
CA ASP A 390 0.09 3.49 -28.03
C ASP A 390 1.54 3.58 -27.52
N LEU A 391 1.77 3.45 -26.21
CA LEU A 391 3.12 3.43 -25.64
C LEU A 391 3.95 2.23 -26.13
N ALA A 392 3.32 1.08 -26.37
CA ALA A 392 4.00 -0.11 -26.86
C ALA A 392 4.34 -0.05 -28.36
N THR A 393 3.61 0.73 -29.15
CA THR A 393 3.79 0.84 -30.61
C THR A 393 4.42 2.15 -31.04
N ASN A 394 4.62 3.09 -30.13
CA ASN A 394 5.26 4.39 -30.38
C ASN A 394 6.51 4.57 -29.49
N PRO A 395 7.69 4.13 -29.96
CA PRO A 395 8.95 4.21 -29.20
C PRO A 395 9.37 5.64 -28.81
N GLU A 396 9.03 6.64 -29.63
CA GLU A 396 9.36 8.04 -29.34
C GLU A 396 8.57 8.53 -28.14
N ARG A 397 7.26 8.22 -28.08
CA ARG A 397 6.40 8.58 -26.96
C ARG A 397 6.83 7.88 -25.67
N LEU A 398 7.10 6.58 -25.73
CA LEU A 398 7.62 5.84 -24.57
C LEU A 398 8.97 6.40 -24.10
N GLY A 399 9.85 6.74 -25.04
CA GLY A 399 11.14 7.38 -24.76
C GLY A 399 10.98 8.70 -24.01
N ALA A 400 10.05 9.57 -24.46
CA ALA A 400 9.74 10.82 -23.78
C ALA A 400 9.21 10.62 -22.36
N ILE A 401 8.33 9.63 -22.15
CA ILE A 401 7.82 9.24 -20.82
C ILE A 401 8.96 8.77 -19.90
N LYS A 402 9.83 7.88 -20.39
CA LYS A 402 11.00 7.39 -19.62
C LYS A 402 11.96 8.54 -19.25
N GLN A 403 12.20 9.48 -20.15
CA GLN A 403 13.02 10.68 -19.86
C GLN A 403 12.38 11.58 -18.81
N LYS A 404 11.06 11.86 -18.93
CA LYS A 404 10.33 12.63 -17.92
C LYS A 404 10.40 11.97 -16.56
N LEU A 405 10.17 10.65 -16.48
CA LEU A 405 10.27 9.88 -15.24
C LEU A 405 11.68 9.97 -14.63
N ALA A 406 12.73 9.87 -15.45
CA ALA A 406 14.12 9.96 -14.97
C ALA A 406 14.43 11.31 -14.29
N VAL A 407 13.86 12.40 -14.80
CA VAL A 407 13.98 13.75 -14.20
C VAL A 407 13.10 13.87 -12.97
N ASN A 408 11.83 13.51 -13.08
CA ASN A 408 10.82 13.70 -12.03
C ASN A 408 11.12 12.86 -10.79
N ARG A 409 11.66 11.67 -10.96
CA ARG A 409 12.08 10.79 -9.87
C ARG A 409 13.04 11.46 -8.87
N LEU A 410 13.86 12.38 -9.33
CA LEU A 410 14.87 13.07 -8.52
C LEU A 410 14.44 14.48 -8.08
N SER A 411 13.36 15.01 -8.62
CA SER A 411 12.97 16.42 -8.43
C SER A 411 11.55 16.61 -7.88
N LYS A 412 10.70 15.58 -7.96
CA LYS A 412 9.30 15.67 -7.53
C LYS A 412 9.08 15.06 -6.13
N PRO A 413 8.01 15.43 -5.43
CA PRO A 413 7.79 15.07 -4.02
C PRO A 413 7.77 13.58 -3.70
N LEU A 414 7.39 12.69 -4.65
CA LEU A 414 7.17 11.27 -4.38
C LEU A 414 8.34 10.57 -3.67
N PHE A 415 9.57 10.91 -4.05
CA PHE A 415 10.79 10.33 -3.50
C PHE A 415 11.61 11.35 -2.69
N ASN A 416 10.95 12.33 -2.10
CA ASN A 416 11.57 13.25 -1.14
C ASN A 416 11.12 12.87 0.28
N THR A 417 11.83 11.94 0.92
CA THR A 417 11.47 11.44 2.24
C THR A 417 11.51 12.52 3.31
N GLU A 418 12.46 13.45 3.24
CA GLU A 418 12.57 14.55 4.21
C GLU A 418 11.36 15.49 4.15
N LEU A 419 10.92 15.86 2.94
CA LEU A 419 9.71 16.66 2.75
C LEU A 419 8.47 15.92 3.24
N PHE A 420 8.37 14.63 2.92
CA PHE A 420 7.26 13.79 3.39
C PHE A 420 7.21 13.76 4.92
N THR A 421 8.35 13.55 5.58
CA THR A 421 8.46 13.49 7.04
C THR A 421 7.98 14.80 7.68
N LYS A 422 8.38 15.95 7.16
CA LYS A 422 7.89 17.27 7.63
C LYS A 422 6.37 17.41 7.55
N HIS A 423 5.77 16.94 6.43
CA HIS A 423 4.31 16.96 6.30
C HIS A 423 3.62 16.01 7.29
N LEU A 424 4.19 14.83 7.50
CA LEU A 424 3.67 13.85 8.46
C LEU A 424 3.71 14.40 9.89
N GLU A 425 4.83 15.01 10.28
CA GLU A 425 4.99 15.66 11.58
C GLU A 425 4.00 16.82 11.80
N ASP A 426 3.78 17.66 10.79
CA ASP A 426 2.76 18.71 10.87
C ASP A 426 1.36 18.13 11.06
N GLY A 427 1.06 17.02 10.39
CA GLY A 427 -0.17 16.27 10.59
C GLY A 427 -0.34 15.77 12.03
N TYR A 428 0.71 15.19 12.62
CA TYR A 428 0.70 14.75 14.02
C TYR A 428 0.51 15.91 15.00
N GLN A 429 1.24 17.01 14.80
CA GLN A 429 1.14 18.20 15.66
C GLN A 429 -0.26 18.82 15.61
N ARG A 430 -0.90 18.86 14.43
CA ARG A 430 -2.28 19.36 14.27
C ARG A 430 -3.30 18.45 14.92
N ALA A 431 -3.15 17.12 14.78
CA ALA A 431 -4.02 16.17 15.46
C ALA A 431 -3.90 16.31 16.99
N TYR A 432 -2.67 16.42 17.50
CA TYR A 432 -2.45 16.66 18.92
C TYR A 432 -3.00 18.03 19.39
N GLN A 433 -2.91 19.07 18.54
CA GLN A 433 -3.49 20.38 18.86
C GLN A 433 -5.01 20.30 19.00
N GLN A 434 -5.72 19.60 18.09
CA GLN A 434 -7.17 19.42 18.20
C GLN A 434 -7.52 18.71 19.52
N TYR A 435 -6.82 17.62 19.85
CA TYR A 435 -6.99 16.91 21.12
C TYR A 435 -6.72 17.84 22.33
N PHE A 436 -5.61 18.58 22.30
CA PHE A 436 -5.23 19.50 23.38
C PHE A 436 -6.25 20.63 23.56
N ASP A 437 -6.88 21.10 22.50
CA ASP A 437 -7.96 22.10 22.54
C ASP A 437 -9.31 21.51 22.97
N GLY A 438 -9.40 20.19 23.17
CA GLY A 438 -10.64 19.48 23.55
C GLY A 438 -11.66 19.37 22.41
N LYS A 439 -11.18 19.39 21.17
CA LYS A 439 -12.01 19.22 19.99
C LYS A 439 -12.12 17.72 19.67
N GLU A 440 -13.25 17.33 19.08
CA GLU A 440 -13.38 16.03 18.44
C GLU A 440 -12.48 15.97 17.20
N PRO A 441 -12.05 14.75 16.77
CA PRO A 441 -11.28 14.59 15.56
C PRO A 441 -11.99 15.15 14.32
N GLU A 442 -11.36 16.09 13.64
CA GLU A 442 -11.84 16.67 12.38
C GLU A 442 -10.76 16.54 11.30
N ALA A 443 -11.18 16.59 10.03
CA ALA A 443 -10.25 16.50 8.91
C ALA A 443 -9.15 17.58 8.99
N ILE A 444 -7.91 17.12 8.80
CA ILE A 444 -6.70 17.95 8.83
C ILE A 444 -6.14 18.07 7.41
N TYR A 445 -5.91 19.28 6.96
CA TYR A 445 -5.27 19.55 5.67
C TYR A 445 -3.87 20.08 5.96
N VAL A 446 -2.88 19.24 5.72
CA VAL A 446 -1.48 19.61 5.86
C VAL A 446 -1.09 20.50 4.68
N PRO A 447 -0.60 21.73 4.93
CA PRO A 447 -0.19 22.61 3.84
C PRO A 447 1.10 22.11 3.19
N GLU A 448 1.25 22.39 1.92
CA GLU A 448 2.51 22.18 1.21
C GLU A 448 3.60 23.06 1.86
N GLN A 449 4.70 22.44 2.22
CA GLN A 449 5.89 23.14 2.72
C GLN A 449 6.89 23.25 1.56
N VAL A 450 7.52 24.41 1.46
CA VAL A 450 8.52 24.71 0.43
C VAL A 450 9.92 24.33 0.90
#